data_c238bd0320cde9231505d70b1a4ac5b9
#
_entry.id   c238bd0320cde9231505d70b1a4ac5b9
#
_cell.length_a   1.000
_cell.length_b   1.000
_cell.length_c   1.000
_cell.angle_alpha   90.00
_cell.angle_beta   90.00
_cell.angle_gamma   90.00
#
_symmetry.space_group_name_H-M   'P 1'
#
loop_
_entity.id
_entity.type
_entity.pdbx_description
1 polymer ?
#
loop_
_entity_poly.entity_id
_entity_poly.type
_entity_poly.pdbx_seq_one_letter_code
_entity_poly.pdbx_strand_id
1 'polypeptide(L)'
;MRKTISVLVVCGAFLVGAAPAQAQTAPKDPVRALKSKLIPGHGVRYTEIANWSDGTETSQAYNTKGVLQFGKKGLAAYDIASTAYDDEKDRVIYNGKATYYSGALAGDLPKGKTWLKASGGGGMPSEYDQVLNPTEPTTLSALLEKGSKSGNIVTGTITFKDLRKASAWFSRSDLRSWASDTEVSYKLTLNTAGLVSKLWSSYTAKGVSKGYENFEDSTVVVDTRYTGWGTKASVKTPNPKTVAK
;
A
#
# COMPACT_ATOMS: atom_id res chain seq x y z
N MET A 1 24.48 9.61 -80.37
CA MET A 1 24.79 10.50 -79.24
C MET A 1 24.03 9.98 -78.04
N ARG A 2 24.65 9.20 -77.15
CA ARG A 2 24.06 8.67 -75.91
C ARG A 2 24.59 9.48 -74.72
N LYS A 3 23.71 10.19 -74.00
CA LYS A 3 24.05 10.94 -72.79
C LYS A 3 23.93 10.02 -71.63
N THR A 4 25.02 9.76 -70.94
CA THR A 4 25.09 9.04 -69.66
C THR A 4 24.88 10.05 -68.57
N ILE A 5 23.82 9.81 -67.70
CA ILE A 5 23.56 10.58 -66.50
C ILE A 5 24.12 9.78 -65.34
N SER A 6 25.14 10.34 -64.67
CA SER A 6 25.70 9.78 -63.44
C SER A 6 24.87 10.29 -62.24
N VAL A 7 24.24 9.36 -61.50
CA VAL A 7 23.54 9.65 -60.26
C VAL A 7 24.53 9.47 -59.11
N LEU A 8 24.85 10.55 -58.42
CA LEU A 8 25.62 10.53 -57.18
C LEU A 8 24.66 10.14 -56.02
N VAL A 9 24.88 8.97 -55.45
CA VAL A 9 24.21 8.57 -54.21
C VAL A 9 25.04 9.09 -53.03
N VAL A 10 24.53 10.09 -52.33
CA VAL A 10 25.10 10.59 -51.08
C VAL A 10 24.56 9.73 -49.94
N CYS A 11 25.37 8.81 -49.42
CA CYS A 11 25.09 8.08 -48.18
C CYS A 11 25.29 9.01 -46.97
N GLY A 12 24.20 9.60 -46.49
CA GLY A 12 24.19 10.31 -45.21
C GLY A 12 24.22 9.31 -44.03
N ALA A 13 25.36 9.18 -43.38
CA ALA A 13 25.48 8.42 -42.14
C ALA A 13 24.78 9.20 -41.00
N PHE A 14 23.59 8.75 -40.60
CA PHE A 14 22.94 9.21 -39.36
C PHE A 14 23.70 8.60 -38.19
N LEU A 15 24.56 9.38 -37.57
CA LEU A 15 25.08 9.10 -36.25
C LEU A 15 23.92 9.31 -35.23
N VAL A 16 23.19 8.25 -34.93
CA VAL A 16 22.27 8.21 -33.80
C VAL A 16 23.14 8.25 -32.54
N GLY A 17 23.34 9.45 -32.00
CA GLY A 17 23.96 9.63 -30.70
C GLY A 17 23.12 8.91 -29.62
N ALA A 18 23.58 7.76 -29.14
CA ALA A 18 23.07 7.13 -27.98
C ALA A 18 23.24 8.13 -26.83
N ALA A 19 22.13 8.75 -26.37
CA ALA A 19 22.14 9.54 -25.14
C ALA A 19 22.70 8.65 -24.03
N PRO A 20 23.68 9.12 -23.24
CA PRO A 20 24.20 8.33 -22.15
C PRO A 20 23.04 8.03 -21.22
N ALA A 21 22.79 6.74 -20.99
CA ALA A 21 21.85 6.28 -19.97
C ALA A 21 22.31 6.93 -18.66
N GLN A 22 21.57 7.94 -18.17
CA GLN A 22 21.87 8.58 -16.89
C GLN A 22 21.87 7.47 -15.85
N ALA A 23 23.03 7.18 -15.31
CA ALA A 23 23.20 6.26 -14.20
C ALA A 23 22.28 6.77 -13.07
N GLN A 24 21.19 6.08 -12.85
CA GLN A 24 20.20 6.40 -11.84
C GLN A 24 20.93 6.24 -10.51
N THR A 25 21.29 7.37 -9.88
CA THR A 25 21.97 7.37 -8.58
C THR A 25 21.20 6.47 -7.62
N ALA A 26 21.91 5.53 -7.00
CA ALA A 26 21.30 4.60 -6.04
C ALA A 26 20.47 5.40 -5.04
N PRO A 27 19.23 4.99 -4.74
CA PRO A 27 18.39 5.71 -3.79
C PRO A 27 19.15 5.90 -2.49
N LYS A 28 19.06 7.10 -1.91
CA LYS A 28 19.51 7.39 -0.54
C LYS A 28 18.87 6.33 0.37
N ASP A 29 19.52 6.02 1.52
CA ASP A 29 18.99 5.10 2.52
C ASP A 29 17.46 5.28 2.69
N PRO A 30 16.63 4.30 2.29
CA PRO A 30 15.17 4.48 2.26
C PRO A 30 14.57 4.65 3.65
N VAL A 31 15.13 4.02 4.67
CA VAL A 31 14.65 4.12 6.05
C VAL A 31 14.94 5.53 6.59
N ARG A 32 16.11 6.09 6.29
CA ARG A 32 16.46 7.46 6.64
C ARG A 32 15.60 8.47 5.87
N ALA A 33 15.34 8.23 4.58
CA ALA A 33 14.44 9.04 3.77
C ALA A 33 13.02 9.06 4.34
N LEU A 34 12.48 7.89 4.71
CA LEU A 34 11.18 7.78 5.38
C LEU A 34 11.17 8.56 6.70
N LYS A 35 12.14 8.32 7.59
CA LYS A 35 12.22 9.00 8.90
C LYS A 35 12.22 10.52 8.77
N SER A 36 12.82 11.08 7.71
CA SER A 36 12.80 12.53 7.44
C SER A 36 11.41 13.07 7.09
N LYS A 37 10.45 12.21 6.72
CA LYS A 37 9.06 12.57 6.38
C LYS A 37 8.07 12.37 7.53
N LEU A 38 8.49 11.71 8.63
CA LEU A 38 7.64 11.48 9.80
C LEU A 38 7.53 12.74 10.65
N ILE A 39 6.95 13.80 10.06
CA ILE A 39 6.74 15.10 10.69
C ILE A 39 5.26 15.17 11.14
N PRO A 40 4.98 15.55 12.41
CA PRO A 40 3.60 15.70 12.88
C PRO A 40 2.77 16.63 11.98
N GLY A 41 1.54 16.21 11.64
CA GLY A 41 0.65 16.95 10.75
C GLY A 41 1.00 16.86 9.26
N HIS A 42 1.98 16.05 8.90
CA HIS A 42 2.30 15.68 7.52
C HIS A 42 1.91 14.21 7.28
N GLY A 43 1.97 13.75 6.04
CA GLY A 43 1.56 12.39 5.73
C GLY A 43 1.93 11.96 4.32
N VAL A 44 1.23 10.93 3.87
CA VAL A 44 1.31 10.39 2.52
C VAL A 44 -0.11 10.00 2.07
N ARG A 45 -0.38 10.13 0.78
CA ARG A 45 -1.60 9.61 0.14
C ARG A 45 -1.28 8.34 -0.59
N TYR A 46 -2.25 7.45 -0.69
CA TYR A 46 -2.13 6.27 -1.52
C TYR A 46 -3.43 5.96 -2.25
N THR A 47 -3.29 5.21 -3.33
CA THR A 47 -4.37 4.49 -4.00
C THR A 47 -3.99 3.02 -4.05
N GLU A 48 -4.99 2.15 -3.98
CA GLU A 48 -4.78 0.72 -3.87
C GLU A 48 -5.85 -0.03 -4.64
N ILE A 49 -5.45 -1.10 -5.30
CA ILE A 49 -6.35 -2.08 -5.91
C ILE A 49 -6.03 -3.42 -5.28
N ALA A 50 -7.04 -4.03 -4.67
CA ALA A 50 -6.99 -5.36 -4.11
C ALA A 50 -7.79 -6.32 -4.98
N ASN A 51 -7.19 -7.47 -5.30
CA ASN A 51 -7.83 -8.58 -5.98
C ASN A 51 -7.71 -9.81 -5.10
N TRP A 52 -8.67 -10.72 -5.22
CA TRP A 52 -8.60 -12.03 -4.61
C TRP A 52 -8.94 -13.12 -5.62
N SER A 53 -8.47 -14.34 -5.38
CA SER A 53 -8.73 -15.50 -6.21
C SER A 53 -8.89 -16.72 -5.33
N ASP A 54 -9.91 -17.52 -5.60
CA ASP A 54 -10.12 -18.85 -4.99
C ASP A 54 -9.41 -19.97 -5.75
N GLY A 55 -8.56 -19.61 -6.74
CA GLY A 55 -7.86 -20.55 -7.61
C GLY A 55 -8.61 -20.87 -8.92
N THR A 56 -9.88 -20.50 -9.05
CA THR A 56 -10.68 -20.65 -10.27
C THR A 56 -10.96 -19.32 -10.94
N GLU A 57 -11.32 -18.32 -10.17
CA GLU A 57 -11.61 -16.96 -10.63
C GLU A 57 -10.78 -15.93 -9.88
N THR A 58 -10.54 -14.80 -10.53
CA THR A 58 -9.93 -13.64 -9.91
C THR A 58 -10.89 -12.47 -10.01
N SER A 59 -11.20 -11.89 -8.87
CA SER A 59 -12.12 -10.76 -8.75
C SER A 59 -11.44 -9.58 -8.07
N GLN A 60 -11.81 -8.36 -8.47
CA GLN A 60 -11.43 -7.18 -7.72
C GLN A 60 -12.23 -7.13 -6.42
N ALA A 61 -11.54 -7.08 -5.28
CA ALA A 61 -12.17 -6.94 -3.98
C ALA A 61 -12.49 -5.47 -3.70
N TYR A 62 -11.44 -4.63 -3.69
CA TYR A 62 -11.56 -3.21 -3.35
C TYR A 62 -10.73 -2.31 -4.25
N ASN A 63 -11.24 -1.08 -4.43
CA ASN A 63 -10.49 0.09 -4.89
C ASN A 63 -10.45 1.09 -3.74
N THR A 64 -9.25 1.34 -3.21
CA THR A 64 -9.07 2.10 -1.98
C THR A 64 -8.28 3.38 -2.22
N LYS A 65 -8.65 4.44 -1.50
CA LYS A 65 -7.90 5.70 -1.41
C LYS A 65 -7.70 6.03 0.05
N GLY A 66 -6.45 6.34 0.42
CA GLY A 66 -6.13 6.63 1.81
C GLY A 66 -5.21 7.83 1.99
N VAL A 67 -5.33 8.42 3.17
CA VAL A 67 -4.40 9.40 3.71
C VAL A 67 -3.88 8.87 5.04
N LEU A 68 -2.57 8.72 5.14
CA LEU A 68 -1.87 8.35 6.36
C LEU A 68 -1.21 9.60 6.92
N GLN A 69 -1.60 10.00 8.13
CA GLN A 69 -1.05 11.16 8.83
C GLN A 69 0.00 10.72 9.84
N PHE A 70 1.14 11.38 9.82
CA PHE A 70 2.26 11.08 10.69
C PHE A 70 2.24 11.88 12.00
N GLY A 71 2.76 11.26 13.04
CA GLY A 71 3.11 11.84 14.31
C GLY A 71 4.61 11.67 14.61
N LYS A 72 5.02 12.03 15.81
CA LYS A 72 6.44 11.91 16.24
C LYS A 72 6.99 10.46 16.19
N LYS A 73 6.10 9.45 16.31
CA LYS A 73 6.48 8.03 16.43
C LYS A 73 6.06 7.17 15.22
N GLY A 74 5.63 7.77 14.11
CA GLY A 74 5.13 7.07 12.93
C GLY A 74 3.67 7.42 12.62
N LEU A 75 2.87 6.45 12.21
CA LEU A 75 1.45 6.63 11.89
C LEU A 75 0.65 7.10 13.13
N ALA A 76 0.00 8.26 13.02
CA ALA A 76 -0.79 8.87 14.09
C ALA A 76 -2.29 8.80 13.82
N ALA A 77 -2.70 8.90 12.57
CA ALA A 77 -4.09 8.84 12.15
C ALA A 77 -4.17 8.43 10.67
N TYR A 78 -5.33 7.93 10.25
CA TYR A 78 -5.62 7.69 8.85
C TYR A 78 -7.09 7.93 8.51
N ASP A 79 -7.33 8.16 7.23
CA ASP A 79 -8.66 8.26 6.60
C ASP A 79 -8.61 7.44 5.32
N ILE A 80 -9.35 6.34 5.28
CA ILE A 80 -9.33 5.33 4.23
C ILE A 80 -10.74 5.16 3.72
N ALA A 81 -10.92 5.30 2.42
CA ALA A 81 -12.19 5.08 1.73
C ALA A 81 -12.00 3.99 0.68
N SER A 82 -12.80 2.96 0.77
CA SER A 82 -12.79 1.80 -0.11
C SER A 82 -14.12 1.69 -0.86
N THR A 83 -14.06 1.19 -2.09
CA THR A 83 -15.23 0.83 -2.88
C THR A 83 -15.08 -0.64 -3.28
N ALA A 84 -16.01 -1.48 -2.88
CA ALA A 84 -16.06 -2.88 -3.24
C ALA A 84 -16.47 -3.08 -4.72
N TYR A 85 -16.37 -4.31 -5.22
CA TYR A 85 -16.72 -4.66 -6.61
C TYR A 85 -18.19 -4.42 -6.95
N ASP A 86 -19.08 -4.43 -5.97
CA ASP A 86 -20.53 -4.19 -6.07
C ASP A 86 -20.92 -2.71 -5.80
N ASP A 87 -19.94 -1.80 -5.85
CA ASP A 87 -20.08 -0.36 -5.58
C ASP A 87 -20.42 -0.01 -4.12
N GLU A 88 -20.41 -0.95 -3.19
CA GLU A 88 -20.51 -0.65 -1.76
C GLU A 88 -19.31 0.18 -1.31
N LYS A 89 -19.59 1.17 -0.44
CA LYS A 89 -18.58 2.13 0.00
C LYS A 89 -18.37 2.06 1.49
N ASP A 90 -17.15 1.75 1.85
CA ASP A 90 -16.67 1.76 3.22
C ASP A 90 -15.76 2.95 3.47
N ARG A 91 -15.74 3.43 4.71
CA ARG A 91 -14.76 4.40 5.14
C ARG A 91 -14.35 4.13 6.57
N VAL A 92 -13.04 4.14 6.81
CA VAL A 92 -12.47 3.92 8.12
C VAL A 92 -11.59 5.11 8.48
N ILE A 93 -11.85 5.73 9.64
CA ILE A 93 -11.07 6.84 10.15
C ILE A 93 -10.50 6.46 11.51
N TYR A 94 -9.18 6.47 11.64
CA TYR A 94 -8.49 6.35 12.92
C TYR A 94 -7.87 7.69 13.31
N ASN A 95 -8.11 8.15 14.53
CA ASN A 95 -7.64 9.46 15.01
C ASN A 95 -6.55 9.39 16.10
N GLY A 96 -5.89 8.24 16.23
CA GLY A 96 -4.89 8.00 17.26
C GLY A 96 -5.44 7.45 18.58
N LYS A 97 -6.78 7.43 18.79
CA LYS A 97 -7.44 6.96 20.01
C LYS A 97 -8.61 6.00 19.72
N ALA A 98 -9.36 6.26 18.68
CA ALA A 98 -10.55 5.51 18.31
C ALA A 98 -10.61 5.35 16.79
N THR A 99 -11.26 4.29 16.36
CA THR A 99 -11.58 4.02 14.96
C THR A 99 -13.05 4.25 14.72
N TYR A 100 -13.38 4.85 13.59
CA TYR A 100 -14.74 5.11 13.13
C TYR A 100 -14.93 4.36 11.82
N TYR A 101 -16.01 3.58 11.73
CA TYR A 101 -16.39 2.78 10.59
C TYR A 101 -17.67 3.33 9.96
N SER A 102 -17.77 3.34 8.66
CA SER A 102 -18.96 3.71 7.89
C SER A 102 -19.14 2.75 6.72
N GLY A 103 -20.34 2.59 6.20
CA GLY A 103 -20.67 1.61 5.17
C GLY A 103 -20.94 0.23 5.78
N ALA A 104 -20.65 -0.85 5.04
CA ALA A 104 -20.86 -2.23 5.48
C ALA A 104 -20.08 -2.57 6.76
N LEU A 105 -18.87 -2.01 6.90
CA LEU A 105 -18.03 -2.20 8.09
C LEU A 105 -18.64 -1.64 9.38
N ALA A 106 -19.64 -0.75 9.29
CA ALA A 106 -20.34 -0.22 10.46
C ALA A 106 -21.48 -1.13 10.94
N GLY A 107 -21.93 -2.07 10.12
CA GLY A 107 -23.11 -2.90 10.36
C GLY A 107 -24.39 -2.08 10.52
N ASP A 108 -25.38 -2.65 11.21
CA ASP A 108 -26.65 -1.97 11.45
C ASP A 108 -26.51 -0.84 12.45
N LEU A 109 -26.88 0.35 12.04
CA LEU A 109 -26.77 1.56 12.88
C LEU A 109 -28.14 2.08 13.28
N PRO A 110 -28.28 2.69 14.48
CA PRO A 110 -29.48 3.40 14.90
C PRO A 110 -29.86 4.51 13.89
N LYS A 111 -31.16 4.83 13.79
CA LYS A 111 -31.69 5.89 12.93
C LYS A 111 -30.92 7.21 13.10
N GLY A 112 -30.47 7.79 11.99
CA GLY A 112 -29.71 9.05 11.95
C GLY A 112 -28.22 8.90 12.27
N LYS A 113 -27.71 7.68 12.44
CA LYS A 113 -26.28 7.38 12.57
C LYS A 113 -25.73 6.84 11.25
N THR A 114 -24.52 7.21 10.93
CA THR A 114 -23.79 6.77 9.72
C THR A 114 -22.39 6.28 10.06
N TRP A 115 -22.00 6.34 11.34
CA TRP A 115 -20.70 5.93 11.81
C TRP A 115 -20.82 5.12 13.08
N LEU A 116 -20.08 4.00 13.16
CA LEU A 116 -19.81 3.25 14.37
C LEU A 116 -18.47 3.69 14.94
N LYS A 117 -18.40 3.93 16.27
CA LYS A 117 -17.15 4.22 16.97
C LYS A 117 -16.70 3.01 17.76
N ALA A 118 -15.46 2.57 17.52
CA ALA A 118 -14.77 1.55 18.31
C ALA A 118 -13.57 2.17 19.05
N SER A 119 -13.28 1.65 20.24
CA SER A 119 -12.09 2.04 21.00
C SER A 119 -10.84 1.38 20.40
N GLY A 120 -9.72 2.09 20.35
CA GLY A 120 -8.46 1.55 19.82
C GLY A 120 -8.41 1.53 18.29
N GLY A 121 -7.71 0.55 17.74
CA GLY A 121 -7.47 0.40 16.30
C GLY A 121 -6.10 0.91 15.88
N GLY A 122 -6.00 1.42 14.65
CA GLY A 122 -4.74 1.90 14.05
C GLY A 122 -3.96 0.79 13.35
N GLY A 123 -4.57 -0.38 13.16
CA GLY A 123 -4.10 -1.43 12.27
C GLY A 123 -4.74 -1.36 10.90
N MET A 124 -4.53 -2.41 10.13
CA MET A 124 -5.13 -2.62 8.81
C MET A 124 -6.66 -2.76 8.95
N PRO A 125 -7.44 -2.00 8.19
CA PRO A 125 -8.91 -1.97 8.35
C PRO A 125 -9.63 -3.20 7.83
N SER A 126 -9.11 -3.84 6.78
CA SER A 126 -9.72 -4.97 6.10
C SER A 126 -8.67 -6.01 5.71
N GLU A 127 -9.08 -7.26 5.58
CA GLU A 127 -8.26 -8.38 5.10
C GLU A 127 -7.78 -8.21 3.66
N TYR A 128 -8.44 -7.36 2.88
CA TYR A 128 -8.06 -7.02 1.51
C TYR A 128 -7.09 -5.84 1.42
N ASP A 129 -6.83 -5.11 2.52
CA ASP A 129 -5.90 -3.99 2.49
C ASP A 129 -4.44 -4.48 2.42
N GLN A 130 -3.53 -3.58 2.08
CA GLN A 130 -2.10 -3.86 2.04
C GLN A 130 -1.58 -4.30 3.41
N VAL A 131 -1.17 -5.57 3.51
CA VAL A 131 -0.61 -6.15 4.75
C VAL A 131 0.75 -5.54 5.13
N LEU A 132 1.47 -5.02 4.14
CA LEU A 132 2.78 -4.40 4.30
C LEU A 132 2.63 -2.88 4.40
N ASN A 133 2.94 -2.30 5.55
CA ASN A 133 2.91 -0.84 5.70
C ASN A 133 4.32 -0.23 5.63
N PRO A 134 4.77 0.25 4.44
CA PRO A 134 6.12 0.80 4.28
C PRO A 134 6.26 2.19 4.90
N THR A 135 5.22 2.75 5.51
CA THR A 135 5.31 4.00 6.28
C THR A 135 5.82 3.79 7.71
N GLU A 136 5.94 2.54 8.13
CA GLU A 136 6.58 2.13 9.39
C GLU A 136 8.06 1.86 9.13
N PRO A 137 8.99 2.58 9.78
CA PRO A 137 10.44 2.38 9.59
C PRO A 137 10.92 0.95 9.85
N THR A 138 10.31 0.26 10.82
CA THR A 138 10.63 -1.13 11.14
C THR A 138 10.17 -2.10 10.07
N THR A 139 8.97 -1.90 9.52
CA THR A 139 8.46 -2.69 8.38
C THR A 139 9.32 -2.46 7.15
N LEU A 140 9.59 -1.19 6.80
CA LEU A 140 10.44 -0.89 5.64
C LEU A 140 11.85 -1.49 5.80
N SER A 141 12.46 -1.41 6.99
CA SER A 141 13.76 -2.02 7.26
C SER A 141 13.73 -3.53 7.03
N ALA A 142 12.72 -4.23 7.56
CA ALA A 142 12.57 -5.68 7.40
C ALA A 142 12.39 -6.09 5.93
N LEU A 143 11.63 -5.30 5.14
CA LEU A 143 11.46 -5.55 3.70
C LEU A 143 12.77 -5.34 2.92
N LEU A 144 13.56 -4.32 3.28
CA LEU A 144 14.85 -4.06 2.65
C LEU A 144 15.90 -5.12 3.01
N GLU A 145 15.88 -5.60 4.24
CA GLU A 145 16.81 -6.63 4.75
C GLU A 145 16.55 -8.02 4.14
N LYS A 146 15.26 -8.39 4.02
CA LYS A 146 14.87 -9.71 3.47
C LYS A 146 14.82 -9.73 1.94
N GLY A 147 14.83 -8.57 1.29
CA GLY A 147 14.68 -8.44 -0.15
C GLY A 147 15.99 -8.35 -0.91
N SER A 148 15.93 -8.76 -2.16
CA SER A 148 16.98 -8.55 -3.15
C SER A 148 16.73 -7.25 -3.90
N LYS A 149 17.75 -6.40 -4.00
CA LYS A 149 17.67 -5.08 -4.63
C LYS A 149 18.23 -5.12 -6.05
N SER A 150 17.44 -4.60 -7.01
CA SER A 150 17.88 -4.34 -8.37
C SER A 150 17.47 -2.92 -8.77
N GLY A 151 18.45 -2.03 -8.89
CA GLY A 151 18.20 -0.61 -9.12
C GLY A 151 17.36 0.03 -8.01
N ASN A 152 16.18 0.50 -8.34
CA ASN A 152 15.22 1.08 -7.41
C ASN A 152 14.08 0.11 -6.99
N ILE A 153 14.20 -1.16 -7.35
CA ILE A 153 13.23 -2.21 -7.03
C ILE A 153 13.83 -3.13 -5.97
N VAL A 154 13.00 -3.52 -4.98
CA VAL A 154 13.30 -4.54 -3.99
C VAL A 154 12.22 -5.60 -4.06
N THR A 155 12.61 -6.86 -4.22
CA THR A 155 11.70 -8.01 -4.25
C THR A 155 12.08 -9.01 -3.18
N GLY A 156 11.12 -9.67 -2.56
CA GLY A 156 11.39 -10.66 -1.53
C GLY A 156 10.12 -11.31 -1.00
N THR A 157 10.30 -12.07 0.06
CA THR A 157 9.21 -12.68 0.85
C THR A 157 9.39 -12.33 2.33
N ILE A 158 8.27 -12.23 3.05
CA ILE A 158 8.24 -12.06 4.50
C ILE A 158 7.07 -12.86 5.07
N THR A 159 7.27 -13.53 6.20
CA THR A 159 6.19 -14.30 6.82
C THR A 159 5.30 -13.45 7.71
N PHE A 160 4.06 -13.88 7.95
CA PHE A 160 3.18 -13.26 8.94
C PHE A 160 3.81 -13.22 10.33
N LYS A 161 4.61 -14.24 10.70
CA LYS A 161 5.40 -14.28 11.94
C LYS A 161 6.36 -13.10 12.05
N ASP A 162 7.05 -12.77 10.96
CA ASP A 162 8.01 -11.67 10.95
C ASP A 162 7.29 -10.31 10.86
N LEU A 163 6.19 -10.23 10.13
CA LEU A 163 5.35 -9.03 10.09
C LEU A 163 4.77 -8.66 11.45
N ARG A 164 4.35 -9.66 12.27
CA ARG A 164 3.90 -9.39 13.65
C ARG A 164 4.95 -8.69 14.49
N LYS A 165 6.23 -8.94 14.23
CA LYS A 165 7.34 -8.31 14.96
C LYS A 165 7.69 -6.93 14.41
N ALA A 166 7.61 -6.76 13.08
CA ALA A 166 8.09 -5.58 12.38
C ALA A 166 7.02 -4.49 12.21
N SER A 167 5.73 -4.85 12.20
CA SER A 167 4.62 -3.98 11.81
C SER A 167 3.55 -3.86 12.89
N ALA A 168 3.36 -2.68 13.42
CA ALA A 168 2.23 -2.37 14.30
C ALA A 168 0.90 -2.36 13.53
N TRP A 169 0.92 -2.01 12.24
CA TRP A 169 -0.20 -2.07 11.32
C TRP A 169 -0.74 -3.50 11.22
N PHE A 170 0.12 -4.46 10.89
CA PHE A 170 -0.24 -5.87 10.79
C PHE A 170 -0.62 -6.48 12.15
N SER A 171 0.13 -6.17 13.21
CA SER A 171 -0.09 -6.75 14.55
C SER A 171 -1.43 -6.35 15.18
N ARG A 172 -2.09 -5.33 14.66
CA ARG A 172 -3.42 -4.87 15.09
C ARG A 172 -4.56 -5.29 14.17
N SER A 173 -4.25 -6.02 13.10
CA SER A 173 -5.26 -6.60 12.19
C SER A 173 -5.74 -7.96 12.68
N ASP A 174 -6.83 -8.45 12.14
CA ASP A 174 -7.35 -9.79 12.43
C ASP A 174 -6.49 -10.90 11.81
N LEU A 175 -5.78 -10.60 10.72
CA LEU A 175 -4.83 -11.51 10.07
C LEU A 175 -3.68 -11.94 10.99
N ARG A 176 -3.43 -11.21 12.07
CA ARG A 176 -2.40 -11.60 13.07
C ARG A 176 -2.62 -12.98 13.68
N SER A 177 -3.85 -13.49 13.64
CA SER A 177 -4.23 -14.81 14.18
C SER A 177 -4.16 -15.95 13.16
N TRP A 178 -3.98 -15.63 11.87
CA TRP A 178 -3.86 -16.64 10.81
C TRP A 178 -2.50 -17.35 10.86
N ALA A 179 -2.30 -18.35 10.01
CA ALA A 179 -1.08 -19.17 10.04
C ALA A 179 0.19 -18.30 10.00
N SER A 180 1.10 -18.59 10.92
CA SER A 180 2.28 -17.75 11.13
C SER A 180 3.35 -17.87 10.04
N ASP A 181 3.33 -18.96 9.30
CA ASP A 181 4.20 -19.31 8.19
C ASP A 181 3.67 -18.84 6.83
N THR A 182 2.46 -18.23 6.79
CA THR A 182 1.96 -17.59 5.57
C THR A 182 3.00 -16.61 5.04
N GLU A 183 3.45 -16.85 3.81
CA GLU A 183 4.44 -16.02 3.13
C GLU A 183 3.76 -14.92 2.31
N VAL A 184 4.25 -13.71 2.44
CA VAL A 184 3.88 -12.56 1.61
C VAL A 184 5.02 -12.29 0.65
N SER A 185 4.80 -12.52 -0.63
CA SER A 185 5.69 -12.06 -1.69
C SER A 185 5.48 -10.57 -1.91
N TYR A 186 6.55 -9.81 -2.17
CA TYR A 186 6.43 -8.38 -2.41
C TYR A 186 7.39 -7.86 -3.47
N LYS A 187 6.96 -6.74 -4.09
CA LYS A 187 7.78 -5.91 -4.97
C LYS A 187 7.58 -4.44 -4.58
N LEU A 188 8.64 -3.85 -4.09
CA LEU A 188 8.67 -2.47 -3.63
C LEU A 188 9.48 -1.63 -4.61
N THR A 189 8.93 -0.50 -5.06
CA THR A 189 9.61 0.44 -5.96
C THR A 189 9.88 1.74 -5.22
N LEU A 190 11.13 2.17 -5.23
CA LEU A 190 11.57 3.43 -4.64
C LEU A 190 11.61 4.54 -5.69
N ASN A 191 11.28 5.76 -5.31
CA ASN A 191 11.52 6.94 -6.14
C ASN A 191 12.96 7.46 -5.95
N THR A 192 13.33 8.51 -6.68
CA THR A 192 14.68 9.13 -6.62
C THR A 192 15.03 9.71 -5.25
N ALA A 193 14.03 10.00 -4.41
CA ALA A 193 14.23 10.44 -3.03
C ALA A 193 14.43 9.27 -2.04
N GLY A 194 14.36 8.02 -2.51
CA GLY A 194 14.44 6.82 -1.67
C GLY A 194 13.13 6.47 -0.94
N LEU A 195 12.03 7.10 -1.30
CA LEU A 195 10.71 6.83 -0.71
C LEU A 195 9.94 5.82 -1.55
N VAL A 196 9.11 5.00 -0.92
CA VAL A 196 8.28 4.03 -1.62
C VAL A 196 7.27 4.75 -2.52
N SER A 197 7.27 4.44 -3.80
CA SER A 197 6.30 4.95 -4.79
C SER A 197 5.25 3.91 -5.15
N LYS A 198 5.62 2.61 -5.14
CA LYS A 198 4.72 1.49 -5.37
C LYS A 198 5.06 0.33 -4.45
N LEU A 199 4.06 -0.43 -4.09
CA LEU A 199 4.18 -1.68 -3.37
C LEU A 199 3.15 -2.66 -3.92
N TRP A 200 3.62 -3.75 -4.48
CA TRP A 200 2.83 -4.91 -4.81
C TRP A 200 3.08 -5.99 -3.78
N SER A 201 2.04 -6.68 -3.36
CA SER A 201 2.15 -7.86 -2.50
C SER A 201 1.16 -8.93 -2.89
N SER A 202 1.50 -10.19 -2.57
CA SER A 202 0.61 -11.34 -2.74
C SER A 202 0.85 -12.35 -1.64
N TYR A 203 -0.23 -12.93 -1.13
CA TYR A 203 -0.18 -14.06 -0.18
C TYR A 203 -1.38 -14.97 -0.40
N THR A 204 -1.21 -16.26 -0.07
CA THR A 204 -2.32 -17.22 0.02
C THR A 204 -2.71 -17.36 1.48
N ALA A 205 -3.97 -17.11 1.79
CA ALA A 205 -4.51 -17.18 3.14
C ALA A 205 -4.50 -18.62 3.65
N LYS A 206 -3.98 -18.85 4.85
CA LYS A 206 -3.91 -20.15 5.49
C LYS A 206 -4.15 -20.05 6.98
N GLY A 207 -4.81 -21.08 7.53
CA GLY A 207 -5.12 -21.16 8.94
C GLY A 207 -5.91 -19.95 9.41
N VAL A 208 -6.93 -19.61 8.64
CA VAL A 208 -7.77 -18.43 8.88
C VAL A 208 -8.56 -18.56 10.18
N SER A 209 -8.91 -17.44 10.78
CA SER A 209 -9.72 -17.41 11.99
C SER A 209 -11.17 -17.76 11.68
N LYS A 210 -11.91 -18.17 12.71
CA LYS A 210 -13.36 -18.37 12.65
C LYS A 210 -14.04 -17.10 12.11
N GLY A 211 -14.92 -17.28 11.13
CA GLY A 211 -15.63 -16.21 10.42
C GLY A 211 -14.94 -15.78 9.11
N TYR A 212 -13.75 -16.34 8.82
CA TYR A 212 -12.98 -16.08 7.59
C TYR A 212 -12.76 -17.34 6.76
N GLU A 213 -13.54 -18.41 6.99
CA GLU A 213 -13.33 -19.73 6.39
C GLU A 213 -13.37 -19.70 4.84
N ASN A 214 -14.11 -18.77 4.27
CA ASN A 214 -14.17 -18.54 2.82
C ASN A 214 -12.85 -17.96 2.24
N PHE A 215 -11.92 -17.51 3.08
CA PHE A 215 -10.60 -17.05 2.66
C PHE A 215 -9.55 -18.16 2.63
N GLU A 216 -9.79 -19.31 3.30
CA GLU A 216 -8.81 -20.40 3.32
C GLU A 216 -8.43 -20.77 1.89
N ASP A 217 -7.13 -20.86 1.63
CA ASP A 217 -6.50 -21.11 0.32
C ASP A 217 -6.74 -20.02 -0.75
N SER A 218 -7.45 -18.94 -0.43
CA SER A 218 -7.59 -17.82 -1.35
C SER A 218 -6.30 -17.00 -1.45
N THR A 219 -5.99 -16.55 -2.66
CA THR A 219 -4.85 -15.66 -2.90
C THR A 219 -5.29 -14.21 -2.95
N VAL A 220 -4.72 -13.38 -2.11
CA VAL A 220 -4.91 -11.92 -2.09
C VAL A 220 -3.73 -11.24 -2.77
N VAL A 221 -4.02 -10.33 -3.71
CA VAL A 221 -3.02 -9.54 -4.44
C VAL A 221 -3.35 -8.07 -4.30
N VAL A 222 -2.40 -7.27 -3.84
CA VAL A 222 -2.60 -5.83 -3.59
C VAL A 222 -1.55 -5.01 -4.31
N ASP A 223 -1.97 -4.02 -5.10
CA ASP A 223 -1.11 -3.02 -5.77
C ASP A 223 -1.39 -1.64 -5.18
N THR A 224 -0.41 -1.09 -4.47
CA THR A 224 -0.52 0.21 -3.79
C THR A 224 0.43 1.23 -4.41
N ARG A 225 -0.05 2.46 -4.63
CA ARG A 225 0.73 3.60 -5.12
C ARG A 225 0.72 4.73 -4.11
N TYR A 226 1.90 5.18 -3.72
CA TYR A 226 2.10 6.24 -2.73
C TYR A 226 2.48 7.56 -3.41
N THR A 227 1.83 8.65 -2.98
CA THR A 227 2.05 10.00 -3.52
C THR A 227 2.06 11.05 -2.40
N GLY A 228 2.67 12.20 -2.66
CA GLY A 228 2.62 13.34 -1.74
C GLY A 228 3.30 13.08 -0.40
N TRP A 229 4.40 12.35 -0.36
CA TRP A 229 5.18 12.14 0.85
C TRP A 229 5.62 13.46 1.51
N GLY A 230 5.30 13.61 2.79
CA GLY A 230 5.64 14.79 3.57
C GLY A 230 4.77 16.02 3.28
N THR A 231 3.65 15.88 2.57
CA THR A 231 2.67 16.96 2.43
C THR A 231 1.81 17.10 3.70
N LYS A 232 1.23 18.27 3.93
CA LYS A 232 0.29 18.48 5.03
C LYS A 232 -0.87 17.48 4.93
N ALA A 233 -1.18 16.84 6.05
CA ALA A 233 -2.28 15.89 6.19
C ALA A 233 -3.04 16.21 7.48
N SER A 234 -4.37 16.20 7.39
CA SER A 234 -5.25 16.43 8.54
C SER A 234 -6.42 15.47 8.46
N VAL A 235 -6.38 14.43 9.29
CA VAL A 235 -7.46 13.48 9.44
C VAL A 235 -8.49 14.07 10.40
N LYS A 236 -9.75 14.17 9.96
CA LYS A 236 -10.86 14.72 10.74
C LYS A 236 -11.79 13.61 11.19
N THR A 237 -12.20 13.63 12.44
CA THR A 237 -13.23 12.72 12.95
C THR A 237 -14.60 13.07 12.36
N PRO A 238 -15.51 12.09 12.24
CA PRO A 238 -16.88 12.34 11.83
C PRO A 238 -17.61 13.31 12.77
N ASN A 239 -18.70 13.89 12.26
CA ASN A 239 -19.58 14.72 13.10
C ASN A 239 -20.13 13.87 14.28
N PRO A 240 -19.92 14.27 15.54
CA PRO A 240 -20.38 13.49 16.70
C PRO A 240 -21.89 13.17 16.69
N LYS A 241 -22.71 14.01 16.06
CA LYS A 241 -24.16 13.79 15.92
C LYS A 241 -24.52 12.58 15.07
N THR A 242 -23.63 12.18 14.14
CA THR A 242 -23.83 11.03 13.24
C THR A 242 -23.12 9.76 13.71
N VAL A 243 -22.48 9.78 14.88
CA VAL A 243 -21.72 8.63 15.42
C VAL A 243 -22.59 7.85 16.41
N ALA A 244 -22.69 6.54 16.23
CA ALA A 244 -23.13 5.57 17.23
C ALA A 244 -21.95 5.20 18.15
N LYS A 245 -22.28 4.87 19.40
CA LYS A 245 -21.31 4.42 20.41
C LYS A 245 -21.41 2.91 20.59
#